data_690c9a28d98d5d4186cd9d2e7b156174
#
_entry.id   690c9a28d98d5d4186cd9d2e7b156174
#
_cell.length_a   1.000
_cell.length_b   1.000
_cell.length_c   1.000
_cell.angle_alpha   90.00
_cell.angle_beta   90.00
_cell.angle_gamma   90.00
#
_symmetry.space_group_name_H-M   'P 1'
#
loop_
_entity.id
_entity.type
_entity.pdbx_description
1 polymer ?
#
loop_
_entity_poly.entity_id
_entity_poly.type
_entity_poly.pdbx_seq_one_letter_code
_entity_poly.pdbx_strand_id
1 'polypeptide(L)'
;MTQPTLFLTVGLPATGKTTAARRLEVDHHALRLTKDEWMKALYGEQNPPSASDVIEGRLIDIGLRAIELGNNVVIDFGLWGRDERSALRQAAADRGARVTMLYFEVSPGEQRRRLDQRQTDVPHTTWPISDEERMVWAAVMQVPTSGEITGSEAIDDPPTGFATWDVWRRDRWPPSVG
;
A
#
# COMPACT_ATOMS: atom_id res chain seq x y z
N MET A 1 -14.54 23.23 3.31
CA MET A 1 -13.45 22.26 3.60
C MET A 1 -13.01 21.68 2.27
N THR A 2 -11.70 21.55 2.04
CA THR A 2 -11.17 20.92 0.82
C THR A 2 -11.45 19.42 0.86
N GLN A 3 -11.78 18.83 -0.28
CA GLN A 3 -12.02 17.40 -0.41
C GLN A 3 -10.73 16.63 -0.05
N PRO A 4 -10.75 15.67 0.90
CA PRO A 4 -9.56 14.91 1.28
C PRO A 4 -9.09 14.03 0.13
N THR A 5 -7.79 13.70 0.13
CA THR A 5 -7.18 12.84 -0.88
C THR A 5 -6.54 11.62 -0.22
N LEU A 6 -6.84 10.44 -0.77
CA LEU A 6 -6.15 9.19 -0.49
C LEU A 6 -5.06 9.00 -1.55
N PHE A 7 -3.80 9.03 -1.13
CA PHE A 7 -2.67 8.71 -1.98
C PHE A 7 -2.32 7.23 -1.82
N LEU A 8 -2.23 6.52 -2.93
CA LEU A 8 -1.86 5.11 -3.00
C LEU A 8 -0.48 4.98 -3.65
N THR A 9 0.51 4.44 -2.94
CA THR A 9 1.80 4.12 -3.55
C THR A 9 1.83 2.67 -3.99
N VAL A 10 2.12 2.43 -5.25
CA VAL A 10 2.07 1.11 -5.89
C VAL A 10 3.44 0.74 -6.45
N GLY A 11 3.89 -0.48 -6.21
CA GLY A 11 5.16 -0.97 -6.76
C GLY A 11 5.88 -1.94 -5.83
N LEU A 12 6.90 -2.59 -6.36
CA LEU A 12 7.72 -3.57 -5.65
C LEU A 12 8.65 -2.90 -4.60
N PRO A 13 9.26 -3.64 -3.67
CA PRO A 13 10.23 -3.10 -2.73
C PRO A 13 11.38 -2.36 -3.42
N ALA A 14 11.92 -1.33 -2.76
CA ALA A 14 13.03 -0.49 -3.22
C ALA A 14 12.79 0.32 -4.51
N THR A 15 11.55 0.48 -4.96
CA THR A 15 11.22 1.30 -6.15
C THR A 15 11.13 2.80 -5.87
N GLY A 16 11.14 3.24 -4.60
CA GLY A 16 11.09 4.65 -4.22
C GLY A 16 9.79 5.12 -3.59
N LYS A 17 8.82 4.21 -3.35
CA LYS A 17 7.51 4.50 -2.75
C LYS A 17 7.60 5.32 -1.46
N THR A 18 8.35 4.82 -0.47
CA THR A 18 8.46 5.47 0.85
C THR A 18 9.11 6.86 0.76
N THR A 19 10.03 7.07 -0.16
CA THR A 19 10.60 8.40 -0.41
C THR A 19 9.53 9.36 -0.94
N ALA A 20 8.70 8.91 -1.87
CA ALA A 20 7.58 9.71 -2.37
C ALA A 20 6.49 9.90 -1.30
N ALA A 21 6.17 8.85 -0.54
CA ALA A 21 5.19 8.92 0.55
C ALA A 21 5.56 9.97 1.61
N ARG A 22 6.84 10.06 1.99
CA ARG A 22 7.34 11.10 2.92
C ARG A 22 7.23 12.51 2.34
N ARG A 23 7.39 12.69 1.03
CA ARG A 23 7.16 13.98 0.38
C ARG A 23 5.69 14.35 0.39
N LEU A 24 4.80 13.41 0.04
CA LEU A 24 3.35 13.61 0.09
C LEU A 24 2.86 13.95 1.51
N GLU A 25 3.43 13.33 2.53
CA GLU A 25 3.16 13.63 3.95
C GLU A 25 3.42 15.12 4.24
N VAL A 26 4.55 15.66 3.81
CA VAL A 26 4.92 17.06 4.03
C VAL A 26 4.13 18.01 3.11
N ASP A 27 4.11 17.74 1.80
CA ASP A 27 3.57 18.65 0.81
C ASP A 27 2.04 18.78 0.89
N HIS A 28 1.36 17.74 1.34
CA HIS A 28 -0.10 17.67 1.42
C HIS A 28 -0.63 17.59 2.86
N HIS A 29 0.22 17.70 3.88
CA HIS A 29 -0.17 17.50 5.29
C HIS A 29 -0.95 16.20 5.48
N ALA A 30 -0.47 15.11 4.87
CA ALA A 30 -1.15 13.82 4.83
C ALA A 30 -0.68 12.90 5.96
N LEU A 31 -1.59 12.12 6.55
CA LEU A 31 -1.24 11.05 7.46
C LEU A 31 -0.60 9.89 6.66
N ARG A 32 0.70 9.68 6.81
CA ARG A 32 1.40 8.55 6.17
C ARG A 32 1.30 7.30 7.03
N LEU A 33 0.85 6.22 6.40
CA LEU A 33 0.67 4.91 7.00
C LEU A 33 1.56 3.90 6.29
N THR A 34 2.57 3.39 6.99
CA THR A 34 3.60 2.49 6.46
C THR A 34 3.62 1.20 7.26
N LYS A 35 3.19 0.11 6.65
CA LYS A 35 3.10 -1.21 7.30
C LYS A 35 4.45 -1.67 7.85
N ASP A 36 5.53 -1.57 7.08
CA ASP A 36 6.84 -2.09 7.46
C ASP A 36 7.39 -1.47 8.74
N GLU A 37 7.11 -0.19 9.00
CA GLU A 37 7.50 0.48 10.24
C GLU A 37 6.79 -0.14 11.47
N TRP A 38 5.50 -0.47 11.34
CA TRP A 38 4.73 -1.12 12.39
C TRP A 38 5.15 -2.58 12.59
N MET A 39 5.31 -3.33 11.51
CA MET A 39 5.77 -4.72 11.56
C MET A 39 7.13 -4.81 12.25
N LYS A 40 8.08 -3.96 11.86
CA LYS A 40 9.42 -3.96 12.44
C LYS A 40 9.41 -3.58 13.93
N ALA A 41 8.59 -2.61 14.31
CA ALA A 41 8.46 -2.18 15.71
C ALA A 41 7.82 -3.26 16.61
N LEU A 42 6.83 -4.00 16.10
CA LEU A 42 6.10 -4.99 16.88
C LEU A 42 6.76 -6.38 16.88
N TYR A 43 7.39 -6.79 15.78
CA TYR A 43 7.89 -8.15 15.57
C TYR A 43 9.42 -8.25 15.43
N GLY A 44 10.14 -7.15 15.41
CA GLY A 44 11.61 -7.12 15.31
C GLY A 44 12.12 -7.82 14.03
N GLU A 45 12.88 -8.89 14.19
CA GLU A 45 13.40 -9.67 13.07
C GLU A 45 12.39 -10.67 12.48
N GLN A 46 11.30 -10.95 13.17
CA GLN A 46 10.22 -11.77 12.65
C GLN A 46 9.35 -10.95 11.69
N ASN A 47 8.78 -11.61 10.68
CA ASN A 47 7.88 -10.99 9.72
C ASN A 47 6.72 -11.94 9.40
N PRO A 48 5.83 -12.22 10.38
CA PRO A 48 4.75 -13.19 10.19
C PRO A 48 3.71 -12.66 9.19
N PRO A 49 3.44 -13.38 8.07
CA PRO A 49 2.53 -12.89 7.02
C PRO A 49 1.11 -12.59 7.52
N SER A 50 0.55 -13.42 8.40
CA SER A 50 -0.79 -13.21 8.98
C SER A 50 -0.88 -11.92 9.78
N ALA A 51 0.15 -11.55 10.53
CA ALA A 51 0.20 -10.27 11.24
C ALA A 51 0.32 -9.08 10.27
N SER A 52 1.03 -9.26 9.16
CA SER A 52 1.14 -8.24 8.10
C SER A 52 -0.24 -7.83 7.57
N ASP A 53 -1.08 -8.78 7.22
CA ASP A 53 -2.42 -8.52 6.70
C ASP A 53 -3.32 -7.81 7.73
N VAL A 54 -3.24 -8.23 9.00
CA VAL A 54 -3.97 -7.57 10.10
C VAL A 54 -3.51 -6.13 10.29
N ILE A 55 -2.21 -5.88 10.29
CA ILE A 55 -1.65 -4.53 10.45
C ILE A 55 -2.04 -3.65 9.26
N GLU A 56 -1.96 -4.14 8.03
CA GLU A 56 -2.45 -3.42 6.85
C GLU A 56 -3.91 -3.00 7.04
N GLY A 57 -4.78 -3.93 7.44
CA GLY A 57 -6.19 -3.68 7.70
C GLY A 57 -6.42 -2.60 8.76
N ARG A 58 -5.69 -2.67 9.89
CA ARG A 58 -5.81 -1.66 10.96
C ARG A 58 -5.33 -0.28 10.49
N LEU A 59 -4.25 -0.21 9.74
CA LEU A 59 -3.75 1.05 9.19
C LEU A 59 -4.71 1.62 8.13
N ILE A 60 -5.30 0.77 7.28
CA ILE A 60 -6.35 1.18 6.34
C ILE A 60 -7.55 1.78 7.09
N ASP A 61 -8.04 1.12 8.15
CA ASP A 61 -9.16 1.63 8.95
C ASP A 61 -8.84 2.99 9.60
N ILE A 62 -7.61 3.17 10.12
CA ILE A 62 -7.13 4.47 10.63
C ILE A 62 -7.13 5.51 9.51
N GLY A 63 -6.62 5.16 8.33
CA GLY A 63 -6.57 6.05 7.17
C GLY A 63 -7.96 6.47 6.70
N LEU A 64 -8.89 5.54 6.58
CA LEU A 64 -10.27 5.82 6.20
C LEU A 64 -10.98 6.71 7.23
N ARG A 65 -10.71 6.49 8.52
CA ARG A 65 -11.22 7.37 9.57
C ARG A 65 -10.63 8.77 9.49
N ALA A 66 -9.34 8.90 9.20
CA ALA A 66 -8.69 10.20 9.00
C ALA A 66 -9.32 10.96 7.80
N ILE A 67 -9.65 10.27 6.70
CA ILE A 67 -10.38 10.82 5.56
C ILE A 67 -11.75 11.35 5.99
N GLU A 68 -12.53 10.59 6.76
CA GLU A 68 -13.83 11.03 7.29
C GLU A 68 -13.71 12.30 8.14
N LEU A 69 -12.58 12.50 8.79
CA LEU A 69 -12.25 13.70 9.56
C LEU A 69 -11.67 14.85 8.70
N GLY A 70 -11.63 14.69 7.37
CA GLY A 70 -11.19 15.70 6.42
C GLY A 70 -9.68 15.76 6.18
N ASN A 71 -8.92 14.74 6.61
CA ASN A 71 -7.47 14.71 6.44
C ASN A 71 -7.05 13.95 5.17
N ASN A 72 -5.94 14.37 4.57
CA ASN A 72 -5.27 13.61 3.52
C ASN A 72 -4.54 12.40 4.12
N VAL A 73 -4.46 11.30 3.36
CA VAL A 73 -3.82 10.06 3.80
C VAL A 73 -2.91 9.50 2.71
N VAL A 74 -1.76 8.95 3.08
CA VAL A 74 -0.88 8.19 2.20
C VAL A 74 -0.82 6.75 2.70
N ILE A 75 -1.20 5.79 1.85
CA ILE A 75 -1.02 4.35 2.06
C ILE A 75 0.28 3.93 1.38
N ASP A 76 1.30 3.58 2.18
CA ASP A 76 2.65 3.21 1.72
C ASP A 76 2.89 1.71 1.94
N PHE A 77 2.12 0.85 1.23
CA PHE A 77 2.18 -0.61 1.36
C PHE A 77 2.73 -1.33 0.13
N GLY A 78 2.59 -0.76 -1.06
CA GLY A 78 2.97 -1.38 -2.32
C GLY A 78 1.78 -1.81 -3.19
N LEU A 79 0.67 -2.29 -2.62
CA LEU A 79 -0.63 -2.55 -3.27
C LEU A 79 -0.50 -3.29 -4.61
N TRP A 80 0.00 -4.52 -4.57
CA TRP A 80 0.33 -5.30 -5.77
C TRP A 80 -0.89 -5.83 -6.51
N GLY A 81 -1.96 -6.15 -5.78
CA GLY A 81 -3.20 -6.65 -6.34
C GLY A 81 -4.09 -5.53 -6.89
N ARG A 82 -4.68 -5.76 -8.07
CA ARG A 82 -5.69 -4.87 -8.64
C ARG A 82 -6.90 -4.74 -7.72
N ASP A 83 -7.32 -5.85 -7.11
CA ASP A 83 -8.45 -5.88 -6.18
C ASP A 83 -8.18 -5.04 -4.92
N GLU A 84 -6.95 -5.07 -4.40
CA GLU A 84 -6.55 -4.21 -3.27
C GLU A 84 -6.73 -2.74 -3.62
N ARG A 85 -6.28 -2.33 -4.82
CA ARG A 85 -6.42 -0.96 -5.31
C ARG A 85 -7.87 -0.59 -5.57
N SER A 86 -8.66 -1.48 -6.15
CA SER A 86 -10.09 -1.28 -6.39
C SER A 86 -10.87 -1.11 -5.09
N ALA A 87 -10.61 -1.95 -4.09
CA ALA A 87 -11.22 -1.87 -2.76
C ALA A 87 -10.92 -0.53 -2.07
N LEU A 88 -9.68 -0.05 -2.14
CA LEU A 88 -9.30 1.24 -1.55
C LEU A 88 -9.86 2.43 -2.33
N ARG A 89 -9.92 2.36 -3.67
CA ARG A 89 -10.57 3.38 -4.52
C ARG A 89 -12.04 3.49 -4.18
N GLN A 90 -12.75 2.36 -4.05
CA GLN A 90 -14.15 2.34 -3.66
C GLN A 90 -14.36 2.90 -2.25
N ALA A 91 -13.57 2.45 -1.28
CA ALA A 91 -13.66 2.93 0.09
C ALA A 91 -13.44 4.44 0.24
N ALA A 92 -12.55 5.01 -0.59
CA ALA A 92 -12.35 6.46 -0.66
C ALA A 92 -13.52 7.19 -1.32
N ALA A 93 -14.05 6.64 -2.42
CA ALA A 93 -15.19 7.19 -3.14
C ALA A 93 -16.45 7.25 -2.24
N ASP A 94 -16.73 6.17 -1.48
CA ASP A 94 -17.84 6.09 -0.52
C ASP A 94 -17.77 7.17 0.57
N ARG A 95 -16.55 7.72 0.80
CA ARG A 95 -16.29 8.79 1.78
C ARG A 95 -16.11 10.16 1.13
N GLY A 96 -16.38 10.27 -0.16
CA GLY A 96 -16.25 11.52 -0.90
C GLY A 96 -14.80 12.01 -1.04
N ALA A 97 -13.81 11.15 -0.88
CA ALA A 97 -12.40 11.48 -1.07
C ALA A 97 -11.96 11.31 -2.53
N ARG A 98 -10.95 12.09 -2.93
CA ARG A 98 -10.21 11.83 -4.17
C ARG A 98 -9.20 10.73 -3.95
N VAL A 99 -8.86 10.02 -5.02
CA VAL A 99 -7.73 9.08 -5.03
C VAL A 99 -6.66 9.58 -6.00
N THR A 100 -5.42 9.52 -5.56
CA THR A 100 -4.25 9.73 -6.41
C THR A 100 -3.35 8.51 -6.30
N MET A 101 -3.16 7.81 -7.41
CA MET A 101 -2.31 6.62 -7.45
C MET A 101 -0.96 6.98 -8.07
N LEU A 102 0.12 6.56 -7.39
CA LEU A 102 1.49 6.74 -7.84
C LEU A 102 2.12 5.35 -8.03
N TYR A 103 2.46 5.02 -9.27
CA TYR A 103 3.13 3.78 -9.60
C TYR A 103 4.64 3.99 -9.75
N PHE A 104 5.40 3.12 -9.14
CA PHE A 104 6.86 3.17 -9.11
C PHE A 104 7.44 1.86 -9.63
N GLU A 105 8.27 1.96 -10.64
CA GLU A 105 9.06 0.84 -11.14
C GLU A 105 10.52 1.25 -11.34
N VAL A 106 11.38 0.25 -11.31
CA VAL A 106 12.79 0.37 -11.66
C VAL A 106 13.23 -0.93 -12.33
N SER A 107 14.33 -0.90 -13.07
CA SER A 107 14.87 -2.14 -13.64
C SER A 107 15.24 -3.15 -12.53
N PRO A 108 15.21 -4.47 -12.82
CA PRO A 108 15.56 -5.48 -11.83
C PRO A 108 16.99 -5.30 -11.26
N GLY A 109 17.94 -4.86 -12.06
CA GLY A 109 19.29 -4.57 -11.61
C GLY A 109 19.37 -3.38 -10.67
N GLU A 110 18.65 -2.30 -10.96
CA GLU A 110 18.57 -1.14 -10.07
C GLU A 110 17.83 -1.48 -8.77
N GLN A 111 16.78 -2.28 -8.83
CA GLN A 111 16.09 -2.76 -7.64
C GLN A 111 17.04 -3.53 -6.73
N ARG A 112 17.82 -4.47 -7.28
CA ARG A 112 18.80 -5.25 -6.52
C ARG A 112 19.83 -4.35 -5.86
N ARG A 113 20.44 -3.43 -6.63
CA ARG A 113 21.40 -2.47 -6.11
C ARG A 113 20.85 -1.66 -4.93
N ARG A 114 19.61 -1.20 -5.03
CA ARG A 114 18.95 -0.42 -3.96
C ARG A 114 18.65 -1.26 -2.71
N LEU A 115 18.30 -2.53 -2.89
CA LEU A 115 18.07 -3.45 -1.77
C LEU A 115 19.38 -3.72 -1.02
N ASP A 116 20.46 -4.00 -1.73
CA ASP A 116 21.78 -4.23 -1.14
C ASP A 116 22.29 -2.99 -0.40
N GLN A 117 22.14 -1.81 -1.01
CA GLN A 117 22.49 -0.53 -0.39
C GLN A 117 21.69 -0.30 0.90
N ARG A 118 20.38 -0.51 0.86
CA ARG A 118 19.51 -0.33 2.03
C ARG A 118 19.86 -1.30 3.16
N GLN A 119 20.20 -2.54 2.85
CA GLN A 119 20.62 -3.52 3.83
C GLN A 119 21.94 -3.13 4.51
N THR A 120 22.81 -2.42 3.78
CA THR A 120 24.06 -1.89 4.33
C THR A 120 23.84 -0.65 5.20
N ASP A 121 23.01 0.30 4.71
CA ASP A 121 22.86 1.61 5.34
C ASP A 121 21.92 1.59 6.56
N VAL A 122 20.85 0.82 6.49
CA VAL A 122 19.77 0.83 7.51
C VAL A 122 19.22 -0.58 7.78
N PRO A 123 20.06 -1.54 8.19
CA PRO A 123 19.68 -2.96 8.30
C PRO A 123 18.52 -3.20 9.29
N HIS A 124 18.32 -2.30 10.27
CA HIS A 124 17.29 -2.49 11.29
C HIS A 124 15.89 -2.01 10.86
N THR A 125 15.76 -1.36 9.71
CA THR A 125 14.48 -0.79 9.26
C THR A 125 13.72 -1.71 8.31
N THR A 126 14.38 -2.75 7.81
CA THR A 126 13.79 -3.67 6.82
C THR A 126 14.32 -5.08 7.03
N TRP A 127 13.71 -6.05 6.33
CA TRP A 127 14.22 -7.42 6.25
C TRP A 127 15.04 -7.62 4.97
N PRO A 128 16.04 -8.52 4.99
CA PRO A 128 16.69 -8.97 3.77
C PRO A 128 15.66 -9.55 2.80
N ILE A 129 15.84 -9.30 1.52
CA ILE A 129 14.98 -9.81 0.45
C ILE A 129 15.85 -10.61 -0.51
N SER A 130 15.54 -11.90 -0.65
CA SER A 130 16.25 -12.80 -1.56
C SER A 130 15.89 -12.55 -3.02
N ASP A 131 16.68 -13.11 -3.95
CA ASP A 131 16.36 -13.04 -5.37
C ASP A 131 15.12 -13.86 -5.73
N GLU A 132 14.90 -14.99 -5.04
CA GLU A 132 13.71 -15.82 -5.20
C GLU A 132 12.45 -15.05 -4.80
N GLU A 133 12.45 -14.40 -3.64
CA GLU A 133 11.32 -13.55 -3.18
C GLU A 133 11.04 -12.43 -4.18
N ARG A 134 12.09 -11.75 -4.68
CA ARG A 134 11.95 -10.71 -5.70
C ARG A 134 11.25 -11.21 -6.96
N MET A 135 11.66 -12.40 -7.46
CA MET A 135 11.06 -13.01 -8.66
C MET A 135 9.61 -13.40 -8.41
N VAL A 136 9.29 -14.02 -7.27
CA VAL A 136 7.92 -14.38 -6.88
C VAL A 136 7.05 -13.14 -6.81
N TRP A 137 7.50 -12.08 -6.15
CA TRP A 137 6.73 -10.85 -6.01
C TRP A 137 6.53 -10.10 -7.34
N ALA A 138 7.55 -10.12 -8.20
CA ALA A 138 7.43 -9.56 -9.55
C ALA A 138 6.40 -10.33 -10.41
N ALA A 139 6.30 -11.66 -10.23
CA ALA A 139 5.34 -12.49 -10.95
C ALA A 139 3.89 -12.30 -10.48
N VAL A 140 3.67 -11.94 -9.20
CA VAL A 140 2.31 -11.71 -8.67
C VAL A 140 1.88 -10.24 -8.75
N MET A 141 2.80 -9.33 -9.03
CA MET A 141 2.50 -7.91 -9.18
C MET A 141 1.62 -7.66 -10.40
N GLN A 142 0.43 -7.15 -10.17
CA GLN A 142 -0.47 -6.68 -11.22
C GLN A 142 -0.21 -5.20 -11.49
N VAL A 143 0.53 -4.92 -12.55
CA VAL A 143 0.90 -3.54 -12.93
C VAL A 143 -0.38 -2.73 -13.17
N PRO A 144 -0.55 -1.55 -12.55
CA PRO A 144 -1.74 -0.73 -12.77
C PRO A 144 -1.80 -0.22 -14.20
N THR A 145 -3.00 -0.17 -14.75
CA THR A 145 -3.24 0.43 -16.09
C THR A 145 -3.07 1.95 -16.02
N SER A 146 -2.89 2.59 -17.16
CA SER A 146 -2.93 4.05 -17.25
C SER A 146 -4.27 4.63 -16.78
N GLY A 147 -5.36 3.91 -17.02
CA GLY A 147 -6.70 4.30 -16.56
C GLY A 147 -6.87 4.22 -15.05
N GLU A 148 -6.30 3.20 -14.38
CA GLU A 148 -6.24 3.14 -12.92
C GLU A 148 -5.45 4.33 -12.35
N ILE A 149 -4.26 4.61 -12.91
CA ILE A 149 -3.36 5.68 -12.43
C ILE A 149 -4.02 7.05 -12.57
N THR A 150 -4.65 7.33 -13.71
CA THR A 150 -5.30 8.62 -13.98
C THR A 150 -6.68 8.74 -13.34
N GLY A 151 -7.25 7.64 -12.85
CA GLY A 151 -8.62 7.61 -12.31
C GLY A 151 -9.70 7.67 -13.40
N SER A 152 -9.34 7.51 -14.68
CA SER A 152 -10.29 7.50 -15.80
C SER A 152 -10.99 6.16 -16.03
N GLU A 153 -10.44 5.10 -15.46
CA GLU A 153 -11.00 3.75 -15.51
C GLU A 153 -11.99 3.54 -14.34
N ALA A 154 -13.16 2.98 -14.65
CA ALA A 154 -14.14 2.61 -13.64
C ALA A 154 -13.54 1.61 -12.63
N ILE A 155 -14.05 1.62 -11.42
CA ILE A 155 -13.70 0.61 -10.42
C ILE A 155 -14.43 -0.68 -10.79
N ASP A 156 -13.72 -1.79 -10.83
CA ASP A 156 -14.30 -3.10 -11.11
C ASP A 156 -15.31 -3.51 -10.03
N ASP A 157 -16.19 -4.44 -10.35
CA ASP A 157 -16.99 -5.13 -9.35
C ASP A 157 -16.10 -6.01 -8.45
N PRO A 158 -16.51 -6.26 -7.20
CA PRO A 158 -15.80 -7.18 -6.33
C PRO A 158 -15.70 -8.59 -6.97
N PRO A 159 -14.66 -9.35 -6.65
CA PRO A 159 -14.52 -10.73 -7.13
C PRO A 159 -15.74 -11.58 -6.78
N THR A 160 -15.99 -12.61 -7.60
CA THR A 160 -17.09 -13.56 -7.38
C THR A 160 -17.03 -14.12 -5.95
N GLY A 161 -18.16 -14.09 -5.25
CA GLY A 161 -18.29 -14.54 -3.86
C GLY A 161 -18.33 -13.39 -2.84
N PHE A 162 -18.04 -12.17 -3.26
CA PHE A 162 -18.10 -10.98 -2.40
C PHE A 162 -19.20 -10.02 -2.86
N ALA A 163 -20.13 -9.68 -1.95
CA ALA A 163 -21.24 -8.79 -2.28
C ALA A 163 -20.81 -7.33 -2.45
N THR A 164 -19.76 -6.90 -1.78
CA THR A 164 -19.23 -5.53 -1.82
C THR A 164 -17.72 -5.51 -1.60
N TRP A 165 -17.07 -4.43 -2.01
CA TRP A 165 -15.65 -4.19 -1.72
C TRP A 165 -15.36 -4.11 -0.20
N ASP A 166 -16.30 -3.68 0.63
CA ASP A 166 -16.10 -3.67 2.09
C ASP A 166 -16.05 -5.08 2.67
N VAL A 167 -16.88 -6.01 2.16
CA VAL A 167 -16.82 -7.44 2.55
C VAL A 167 -15.50 -8.05 2.11
N TRP A 168 -15.08 -7.86 0.86
CA TRP A 168 -13.80 -8.32 0.35
C TRP A 168 -12.62 -7.76 1.16
N ARG A 169 -12.64 -6.46 1.47
CA ARG A 169 -11.59 -5.78 2.22
C ARG A 169 -11.38 -6.40 3.61
N ARG A 170 -12.47 -6.75 4.30
CA ARG A 170 -12.42 -7.38 5.63
C ARG A 170 -11.91 -8.82 5.59
N ASP A 171 -12.12 -9.52 4.50
CA ASP A 171 -11.57 -10.86 4.25
C ASP A 171 -10.07 -10.78 3.93
N ARG A 172 -9.68 -9.89 3.01
CA ARG A 172 -8.28 -9.68 2.62
C ARG A 172 -7.42 -9.14 3.76
N TRP A 173 -7.98 -8.27 4.57
CA TRP A 173 -7.33 -7.66 5.73
C TRP A 173 -8.13 -7.96 7.00
N PRO A 174 -7.94 -9.15 7.60
CA PRO A 174 -8.76 -9.59 8.70
C PRO A 174 -8.56 -8.76 9.97
N PRO A 175 -9.54 -8.71 10.88
CA PRO A 175 -9.49 -7.88 12.07
C PRO A 175 -8.52 -8.40 13.15
N SER A 176 -8.12 -9.66 13.07
CA SER A 176 -7.24 -10.33 14.05
C SER A 176 -6.44 -11.44 13.41
N VAL A 177 -5.33 -11.78 14.01
CA VAL A 177 -4.59 -13.01 13.69
C VAL A 177 -5.45 -14.18 14.15
N GLY A 178 -5.74 -15.11 13.22
CA GLY A 178 -6.48 -16.35 13.49
C GLY A 178 -5.65 -17.35 14.28
#